data_e1a596f15f68b613794baa24b21f680c
#
_entry.id   e1a596f15f68b613794baa24b21f680c
#
_cell.length_a   1.000
_cell.length_b   1.000
_cell.length_c   1.000
_cell.angle_alpha   90.00
_cell.angle_beta   90.00
_cell.angle_gamma   90.00
#
_symmetry.space_group_name_H-M   'P 1'
#
loop_
_entity.id
_entity.type
_entity.pdbx_description
1 polymer ?
#
loop_
_entity_poly.entity_id
_entity_poly.type
_entity_poly.pdbx_seq_one_letter_code
_entity_poly.pdbx_strand_id
1 'polypeptide(L)'
;MDGPHFDPTEYGTDKAEYWTDYEREIGHLFGGHADVLELGVQDGFSLALWSDCFVSGAVCGVDLNPLPDPPGRARAYQGFQQDPEILDRVARENAPNGFDLIIDDASHLGQYTAASFAYLWSQHLKPGGTYIIDDWSCAYWPGWPDGHKYTGDLSPLSVPPASGAARPPGLAETVRRRVRAVARPARVALTAHPRLQQAARAGYLRADRLTGTRRFPGHDWGTAGIVKRLVDLTAASSITGPRGGHPGNALPVHPITRTVVTPSQVFIHKARVPGQGSRT
;
A
#
# COMPACT_ATOMS: atom_id res chain seq x y z
N MET A 1 -16.06 15.96 -22.13
CA MET A 1 -17.31 15.34 -21.63
C MET A 1 -17.03 15.02 -20.18
N ASP A 2 -17.75 15.69 -19.30
CA ASP A 2 -17.64 15.42 -17.88
C ASP A 2 -18.19 14.01 -17.66
N GLY A 3 -17.36 13.14 -17.09
CA GLY A 3 -17.76 11.77 -16.72
C GLY A 3 -18.85 11.78 -15.65
N PRO A 4 -19.40 10.62 -15.29
CA PRO A 4 -20.35 10.53 -14.18
C PRO A 4 -19.72 11.10 -12.91
N HIS A 5 -20.46 11.96 -12.24
CA HIS A 5 -20.04 12.53 -10.96
C HIS A 5 -20.60 11.65 -9.83
N PHE A 6 -19.72 11.27 -8.90
CA PHE A 6 -20.07 10.51 -7.72
C PHE A 6 -19.84 11.36 -6.47
N ASP A 7 -20.78 11.32 -5.55
CA ASP A 7 -20.63 11.97 -4.24
C ASP A 7 -20.28 10.89 -3.18
N PRO A 8 -18.99 10.77 -2.81
CA PRO A 8 -18.56 9.74 -1.86
C PRO A 8 -19.14 9.94 -0.46
N THR A 9 -19.65 11.14 -0.13
CA THR A 9 -20.26 11.40 1.18
C THR A 9 -21.56 10.61 1.39
N GLU A 10 -22.24 10.22 0.31
CA GLU A 10 -23.47 9.42 0.36
C GLU A 10 -23.21 7.98 0.82
N TYR A 11 -21.95 7.51 0.72
CA TYR A 11 -21.58 6.14 1.10
C TYR A 11 -21.06 6.03 2.54
N GLY A 12 -20.71 7.14 3.18
CA GLY A 12 -20.17 7.15 4.54
C GLY A 12 -18.72 6.63 4.63
N THR A 13 -18.01 6.59 3.52
CA THR A 13 -16.60 6.21 3.45
C THR A 13 -15.70 7.43 3.68
N ASP A 14 -14.53 7.22 4.27
CA ASP A 14 -13.46 8.22 4.45
C ASP A 14 -12.81 8.66 3.13
N LYS A 15 -13.02 7.92 2.03
CA LYS A 15 -12.61 8.33 0.68
C LYS A 15 -13.13 9.71 0.29
N ALA A 16 -14.22 10.18 0.94
CA ALA A 16 -14.76 11.51 0.75
C ALA A 16 -13.76 12.63 1.06
N GLU A 17 -12.87 12.42 2.03
CA GLU A 17 -11.92 13.44 2.48
C GLU A 17 -10.88 13.82 1.40
N TYR A 18 -10.60 12.90 0.46
CA TYR A 18 -9.59 13.07 -0.59
C TYR A 18 -10.10 12.64 -1.99
N TRP A 19 -11.42 12.69 -2.18
CA TRP A 19 -12.07 12.27 -3.42
C TRP A 19 -11.53 12.96 -4.67
N THR A 20 -11.20 14.24 -4.57
CA THR A 20 -10.62 15.02 -5.68
C THR A 20 -9.33 14.40 -6.23
N ASP A 21 -8.53 13.75 -5.39
CA ASP A 21 -7.32 13.06 -5.84
C ASP A 21 -7.67 11.79 -6.62
N TYR A 22 -8.69 11.06 -6.18
CA TYR A 22 -9.22 9.91 -6.92
C TYR A 22 -9.80 10.32 -8.27
N GLU A 23 -10.66 11.34 -8.32
CA GLU A 23 -11.23 11.85 -9.57
C GLU A 23 -10.15 12.29 -10.56
N ARG A 24 -9.12 12.98 -10.09
CA ARG A 24 -8.02 13.45 -10.93
C ARG A 24 -7.20 12.30 -11.51
N GLU A 25 -6.90 11.28 -10.72
CA GLU A 25 -5.96 10.23 -11.11
C GLU A 25 -6.63 9.04 -11.79
N ILE A 26 -7.84 8.68 -11.38
CA ILE A 26 -8.57 7.51 -11.91
C ILE A 26 -9.98 7.81 -12.42
N GLY A 27 -10.47 9.06 -12.29
CA GLY A 27 -11.82 9.44 -12.72
C GLY A 27 -12.12 9.14 -14.20
N HIS A 28 -11.10 9.06 -15.04
CA HIS A 28 -11.23 8.64 -16.43
C HIS A 28 -11.70 7.19 -16.61
N LEU A 29 -11.65 6.37 -15.56
CA LEU A 29 -12.17 5.00 -15.54
C LEU A 29 -13.63 4.94 -15.09
N PHE A 30 -14.15 5.99 -14.45
CA PHE A 30 -15.49 6.01 -13.87
C PHE A 30 -16.55 5.91 -14.97
N GLY A 31 -17.64 5.18 -14.67
CA GLY A 31 -18.67 4.85 -15.64
C GLY A 31 -18.28 3.80 -16.66
N GLY A 32 -17.05 3.27 -16.58
CA GLY A 32 -16.52 2.25 -17.47
C GLY A 32 -16.42 0.87 -16.82
N HIS A 33 -15.66 0.01 -17.47
CA HIS A 33 -15.27 -1.31 -16.96
C HIS A 33 -13.96 -1.21 -16.19
N ALA A 34 -13.94 -1.74 -14.95
CA ALA A 34 -12.70 -1.95 -14.22
C ALA A 34 -12.82 -3.14 -13.26
N ASP A 35 -11.78 -3.96 -13.19
CA ASP A 35 -11.59 -4.97 -12.16
C ASP A 35 -10.82 -4.33 -11.01
N VAL A 36 -11.46 -4.24 -9.83
CA VAL A 36 -10.98 -3.51 -8.67
C VAL A 36 -10.75 -4.46 -7.49
N LEU A 37 -9.60 -4.33 -6.85
CA LEU A 37 -9.27 -4.98 -5.57
C LEU A 37 -8.98 -3.90 -4.52
N GLU A 38 -9.64 -3.98 -3.37
CA GLU A 38 -9.32 -3.18 -2.20
C GLU A 38 -8.82 -4.08 -1.06
N LEU A 39 -7.69 -3.70 -0.47
CA LEU A 39 -7.13 -4.32 0.73
C LEU A 39 -7.50 -3.44 1.92
N GLY A 40 -8.24 -4.01 2.90
CA GLY A 40 -8.85 -3.26 4.00
C GLY A 40 -10.20 -2.69 3.59
N VAL A 41 -11.29 -3.34 3.97
CA VAL A 41 -12.64 -2.92 3.54
C VAL A 41 -13.56 -2.59 4.73
N GLN A 42 -13.13 -2.90 5.95
CA GLN A 42 -13.90 -2.65 7.18
C GLN A 42 -15.38 -3.01 7.03
N ASP A 43 -16.26 -1.99 7.04
CA ASP A 43 -17.72 -2.14 6.92
C ASP A 43 -18.20 -2.20 5.45
N GLY A 44 -17.31 -2.10 4.47
CA GLY A 44 -17.60 -2.23 3.04
C GLY A 44 -18.14 -0.97 2.37
N PHE A 45 -18.15 0.17 3.03
CA PHE A 45 -18.68 1.42 2.46
C PHE A 45 -17.94 1.85 1.19
N SER A 46 -16.61 1.69 1.16
CA SER A 46 -15.82 1.92 -0.03
C SER A 46 -16.15 0.94 -1.16
N LEU A 47 -16.44 -0.34 -0.85
CA LEU A 47 -16.85 -1.31 -1.86
C LEU A 47 -18.19 -0.95 -2.52
N ALA A 48 -19.12 -0.33 -1.76
CA ALA A 48 -20.36 0.21 -2.32
C ALA A 48 -20.06 1.33 -3.33
N LEU A 49 -19.24 2.29 -2.94
CA LEU A 49 -18.79 3.39 -3.81
C LEU A 49 -18.13 2.86 -5.09
N TRP A 50 -17.18 1.93 -4.98
CA TRP A 50 -16.53 1.36 -6.16
C TRP A 50 -17.48 0.57 -7.05
N SER A 51 -18.50 -0.09 -6.47
CA SER A 51 -19.52 -0.79 -7.24
C SER A 51 -20.33 0.14 -8.12
N ASP A 52 -20.54 1.38 -7.70
CA ASP A 52 -21.27 2.38 -8.46
C ASP A 52 -20.35 3.16 -9.41
N CYS A 53 -19.11 3.44 -9.00
CA CYS A 53 -18.14 4.11 -9.87
C CYS A 53 -17.85 3.36 -11.17
N PHE A 54 -17.90 2.02 -11.14
CA PHE A 54 -17.62 1.18 -12.30
C PHE A 54 -18.86 0.40 -12.72
N VAL A 55 -19.36 0.61 -13.94
CA VAL A 55 -20.61 -0.03 -14.40
C VAL A 55 -20.45 -1.54 -14.63
N SER A 56 -19.24 -2.03 -14.82
CA SER A 56 -18.92 -3.44 -15.01
C SER A 56 -17.51 -3.76 -14.53
N GLY A 57 -17.16 -5.04 -14.51
CA GLY A 57 -15.94 -5.56 -13.91
C GLY A 57 -16.16 -6.03 -12.48
N ALA A 58 -15.19 -6.69 -11.92
CA ALA A 58 -15.23 -7.17 -10.55
C ALA A 58 -14.92 -6.05 -9.57
N VAL A 59 -15.63 -6.02 -8.44
CA VAL A 59 -15.26 -5.25 -7.25
C VAL A 59 -15.11 -6.24 -6.13
N CYS A 60 -13.93 -6.32 -5.55
CA CYS A 60 -13.66 -7.24 -4.46
C CYS A 60 -12.71 -6.66 -3.43
N GLY A 61 -12.76 -7.20 -2.23
CA GLY A 61 -11.92 -6.74 -1.14
C GLY A 61 -11.41 -7.86 -0.25
N VAL A 62 -10.32 -7.57 0.45
CA VAL A 62 -9.71 -8.46 1.45
C VAL A 62 -9.63 -7.72 2.77
N ASP A 63 -10.11 -8.34 3.86
CA ASP A 63 -10.01 -7.80 5.21
C ASP A 63 -9.69 -8.91 6.21
N LEU A 64 -9.10 -8.55 7.34
CA LEU A 64 -8.88 -9.48 8.45
C LEU A 64 -10.19 -9.90 9.11
N ASN A 65 -11.15 -8.99 9.12
CA ASN A 65 -12.47 -9.25 9.65
C ASN A 65 -13.38 -9.74 8.52
N PRO A 66 -14.27 -10.70 8.79
CA PRO A 66 -15.20 -11.15 7.78
C PRO A 66 -16.23 -10.06 7.49
N LEU A 67 -16.53 -9.86 6.21
CA LEU A 67 -17.66 -9.08 5.73
C LEU A 67 -18.63 -10.04 5.01
N PRO A 68 -19.58 -10.65 5.74
CA PRO A 68 -20.41 -11.74 5.21
C PRO A 68 -21.44 -11.27 4.18
N ASP A 69 -21.82 -10.01 4.23
CA ASP A 69 -22.80 -9.40 3.32
C ASP A 69 -22.23 -8.13 2.69
N PRO A 70 -21.32 -8.28 1.72
CA PRO A 70 -20.72 -7.13 1.06
C PRO A 70 -21.76 -6.38 0.20
N PRO A 71 -21.67 -5.04 0.12
CA PRO A 71 -22.68 -4.24 -0.56
C PRO A 71 -22.65 -4.42 -2.09
N GLY A 72 -23.81 -4.27 -2.70
CA GLY A 72 -23.96 -4.24 -4.15
C GLY A 72 -23.53 -5.54 -4.82
N ARG A 73 -22.61 -5.43 -5.80
CA ARG A 73 -22.03 -6.58 -6.53
C ARG A 73 -20.65 -6.96 -6.01
N ALA A 74 -20.20 -6.32 -4.95
CA ALA A 74 -18.87 -6.57 -4.40
C ALA A 74 -18.77 -7.96 -3.77
N ARG A 75 -17.54 -8.47 -3.70
CA ARG A 75 -17.21 -9.70 -2.96
C ARG A 75 -16.13 -9.38 -1.93
N ALA A 76 -16.26 -9.94 -0.74
CA ALA A 76 -15.28 -9.78 0.32
C ALA A 76 -14.68 -11.12 0.73
N TYR A 77 -13.39 -11.10 1.03
CA TYR A 77 -12.61 -12.27 1.43
C TYR A 77 -11.93 -12.00 2.75
N GLN A 78 -11.98 -12.97 3.64
CA GLN A 78 -11.24 -12.87 4.90
C GLN A 78 -9.80 -13.35 4.70
N GLY A 79 -8.83 -12.51 5.07
CA GLY A 79 -7.41 -12.87 4.99
C GLY A 79 -6.47 -11.71 5.29
N PHE A 80 -5.18 -12.00 5.22
CA PHE A 80 -4.15 -10.97 5.37
C PHE A 80 -3.85 -10.32 4.01
N GLN A 81 -3.67 -8.99 4.01
CA GLN A 81 -3.33 -8.22 2.80
C GLN A 81 -2.09 -8.74 2.05
N GLN A 82 -1.14 -9.34 2.76
CA GLN A 82 0.13 -9.83 2.22
C GLN A 82 0.18 -11.35 2.00
N ASP A 83 -0.93 -12.06 2.14
CA ASP A 83 -0.99 -13.51 1.98
C ASP A 83 -1.17 -13.88 0.50
N PRO A 84 -0.15 -14.47 -0.17
CA PRO A 84 -0.25 -14.82 -1.58
C PRO A 84 -1.37 -15.80 -1.89
N GLU A 85 -1.68 -16.74 -1.00
CA GLU A 85 -2.73 -17.75 -1.26
C GLU A 85 -4.11 -17.08 -1.35
N ILE A 86 -4.39 -16.12 -0.47
CA ILE A 86 -5.63 -15.34 -0.50
C ILE A 86 -5.66 -14.45 -1.74
N LEU A 87 -4.58 -13.73 -2.03
CA LEU A 87 -4.51 -12.83 -3.17
C LEU A 87 -4.67 -13.57 -4.50
N ASP A 88 -4.05 -14.74 -4.64
CA ASP A 88 -4.23 -15.62 -5.82
C ASP A 88 -5.65 -16.14 -5.96
N ARG A 89 -6.27 -16.51 -4.84
CA ARG A 89 -7.66 -16.96 -4.83
C ARG A 89 -8.58 -15.83 -5.29
N VAL A 90 -8.44 -14.64 -4.72
CA VAL A 90 -9.24 -13.47 -5.08
C VAL A 90 -9.09 -13.11 -6.54
N ALA A 91 -7.87 -13.08 -7.06
CA ALA A 91 -7.60 -12.80 -8.47
C ALA A 91 -8.22 -13.86 -9.38
N ARG A 92 -8.02 -15.13 -9.09
CA ARG A 92 -8.56 -16.24 -9.89
C ARG A 92 -10.09 -16.22 -9.95
N GLU A 93 -10.77 -15.89 -8.84
CA GLU A 93 -12.21 -15.92 -8.75
C GLU A 93 -12.89 -14.67 -9.33
N ASN A 94 -12.20 -13.52 -9.39
CA ASN A 94 -12.79 -12.24 -9.78
C ASN A 94 -12.15 -11.59 -11.02
N ALA A 95 -10.85 -11.66 -11.15
CA ALA A 95 -10.08 -10.99 -12.20
C ALA A 95 -8.93 -11.88 -12.69
N PRO A 96 -9.21 -12.99 -13.39
CA PRO A 96 -8.19 -13.95 -13.81
C PRO A 96 -7.14 -13.35 -14.77
N ASN A 97 -7.45 -12.23 -15.41
CA ASN A 97 -6.52 -11.48 -16.25
C ASN A 97 -5.81 -10.32 -15.50
N GLY A 98 -5.99 -10.23 -14.19
CA GLY A 98 -5.48 -9.18 -13.33
C GLY A 98 -6.45 -8.03 -13.13
N PHE A 99 -6.12 -7.14 -12.20
CA PHE A 99 -6.91 -5.98 -11.83
C PHE A 99 -6.48 -4.73 -12.62
N ASP A 100 -7.42 -3.85 -12.91
CA ASP A 100 -7.16 -2.52 -13.46
C ASP A 100 -6.74 -1.55 -12.34
N LEU A 101 -7.32 -1.74 -11.15
CA LEU A 101 -7.12 -0.91 -9.99
C LEU A 101 -6.91 -1.77 -8.74
N ILE A 102 -5.88 -1.47 -7.96
CA ILE A 102 -5.65 -2.05 -6.64
C ILE A 102 -5.48 -0.90 -5.64
N ILE A 103 -6.24 -0.95 -4.54
CA ILE A 103 -6.22 0.04 -3.46
C ILE A 103 -5.73 -0.65 -2.19
N ASP A 104 -4.64 -0.19 -1.62
CA ASP A 104 -4.08 -0.70 -0.36
C ASP A 104 -4.41 0.28 0.77
N ASP A 105 -5.50 0.01 1.44
CA ASP A 105 -6.07 0.77 2.57
C ASP A 105 -6.18 -0.10 3.83
N ALA A 106 -5.26 -1.05 4.00
CA ALA A 106 -5.41 -2.06 5.05
C ALA A 106 -4.71 -1.69 6.35
N SER A 107 -3.46 -2.09 6.53
CA SER A 107 -2.77 -1.95 7.83
C SER A 107 -1.99 -0.65 7.99
N HIS A 108 -1.66 0.03 6.92
CA HIS A 108 -0.74 1.16 6.82
C HIS A 108 0.62 0.89 7.49
N LEU A 109 1.01 -0.40 7.55
CA LEU A 109 2.31 -0.84 8.05
C LEU A 109 3.22 -1.13 6.86
N GLY A 110 4.30 -0.39 6.73
CA GLY A 110 5.17 -0.45 5.57
C GLY A 110 5.66 -1.85 5.20
N GLN A 111 5.88 -2.73 6.18
CA GLN A 111 6.29 -4.10 5.89
C GLN A 111 5.20 -4.92 5.16
N TYR A 112 3.92 -4.68 5.47
CA TYR A 112 2.80 -5.40 4.84
C TYR A 112 2.42 -4.76 3.52
N THR A 113 2.35 -3.44 3.46
CA THR A 113 2.16 -2.70 2.20
C THR A 113 3.26 -3.02 1.18
N ALA A 114 4.54 -3.13 1.61
CA ALA A 114 5.62 -3.53 0.71
C ALA A 114 5.46 -4.95 0.17
N ALA A 115 4.99 -5.88 1.00
CA ALA A 115 4.76 -7.26 0.59
C ALA A 115 3.58 -7.37 -0.38
N SER A 116 2.45 -6.72 -0.05
CA SER A 116 1.26 -6.66 -0.91
C SER A 116 1.59 -6.03 -2.26
N PHE A 117 2.25 -4.86 -2.23
CA PHE A 117 2.66 -4.15 -3.44
C PHE A 117 3.55 -5.03 -4.34
N ALA A 118 4.62 -5.60 -3.79
CA ALA A 118 5.56 -6.40 -4.58
C ALA A 118 4.87 -7.60 -5.24
N TYR A 119 3.97 -8.26 -4.51
CA TYR A 119 3.25 -9.42 -5.02
C TYR A 119 2.21 -9.04 -6.07
N LEU A 120 1.28 -8.16 -5.71
CA LEU A 120 0.18 -7.76 -6.59
C LEU A 120 0.66 -7.01 -7.83
N TRP A 121 1.67 -6.16 -7.69
CA TRP A 121 2.27 -5.47 -8.83
C TRP A 121 2.78 -6.42 -9.89
N SER A 122 3.46 -7.49 -9.48
CA SER A 122 4.07 -8.43 -10.41
C SER A 122 3.09 -9.47 -10.96
N GLN A 123 2.14 -9.94 -10.13
CA GLN A 123 1.31 -11.08 -10.46
C GLN A 123 -0.10 -10.68 -10.93
N HIS A 124 -0.69 -9.65 -10.36
CA HIS A 124 -2.13 -9.42 -10.50
C HIS A 124 -2.53 -8.03 -10.96
N LEU A 125 -1.64 -7.04 -11.04
CA LEU A 125 -1.95 -5.75 -11.63
C LEU A 125 -1.70 -5.79 -13.13
N LYS A 126 -2.72 -5.44 -13.93
CA LYS A 126 -2.62 -5.37 -15.40
C LYS A 126 -1.54 -4.38 -15.85
N PRO A 127 -0.90 -4.59 -17.00
CA PRO A 127 -0.17 -3.53 -17.69
C PRO A 127 -1.09 -2.32 -17.94
N GLY A 128 -0.67 -1.14 -17.55
CA GLY A 128 -1.48 0.08 -17.61
C GLY A 128 -2.42 0.28 -16.43
N GLY A 129 -2.47 -0.65 -15.49
CA GLY A 129 -3.23 -0.53 -14.25
C GLY A 129 -2.58 0.42 -13.23
N THR A 130 -3.33 0.72 -12.19
CA THR A 130 -2.92 1.64 -11.12
C THR A 130 -2.97 0.94 -9.76
N TYR A 131 -1.89 1.07 -8.99
CA TYR A 131 -1.86 0.70 -7.57
C TYR A 131 -1.92 1.97 -6.73
N ILE A 132 -2.79 1.99 -5.73
CA ILE A 132 -2.97 3.14 -4.83
C ILE A 132 -2.60 2.70 -3.42
N ILE A 133 -1.84 3.51 -2.69
CA ILE A 133 -1.59 3.33 -1.27
C ILE A 133 -2.29 4.48 -0.56
N ASP A 134 -3.29 4.15 0.24
CA ASP A 134 -3.98 5.12 1.08
C ASP A 134 -3.27 5.27 2.42
N ASP A 135 -3.45 6.43 3.04
CA ASP A 135 -2.97 6.78 4.39
C ASP A 135 -1.47 6.52 4.62
N TRP A 136 -0.66 6.66 3.56
CA TRP A 136 0.79 6.50 3.68
C TRP A 136 1.41 7.44 4.71
N SER A 137 0.78 8.59 4.96
CA SER A 137 1.22 9.60 5.92
C SER A 137 1.09 9.14 7.38
N CYS A 138 0.35 8.05 7.67
CA CYS A 138 0.34 7.38 8.98
C CYS A 138 1.74 7.03 9.49
N ALA A 139 2.70 6.86 8.58
CA ALA A 139 4.11 6.68 8.91
C ALA A 139 4.72 7.86 9.70
N TYR A 140 4.08 9.03 9.71
CA TYR A 140 4.49 10.20 10.47
C TYR A 140 3.66 10.42 11.74
N TRP A 141 2.57 9.69 11.93
CA TRP A 141 1.66 9.90 13.06
C TRP A 141 2.21 9.27 14.34
N PRO A 142 2.39 10.03 15.42
CA PRO A 142 3.00 9.52 16.66
C PRO A 142 2.25 8.35 17.29
N GLY A 143 0.93 8.26 17.07
CA GLY A 143 0.09 7.16 17.55
C GLY A 143 0.14 5.90 16.70
N TRP A 144 0.74 5.96 15.52
CA TRP A 144 0.81 4.83 14.60
C TRP A 144 2.08 3.99 14.79
N PRO A 145 2.05 2.67 14.59
CA PRO A 145 3.21 1.80 14.86
C PRO A 145 4.49 2.22 14.14
N ASP A 146 4.39 2.62 12.88
CA ASP A 146 5.55 3.07 12.11
C ASP A 146 5.88 4.54 12.37
N GLY A 147 4.89 5.36 12.66
CA GLY A 147 5.03 6.79 12.84
C GLY A 147 5.67 7.21 14.15
N HIS A 148 5.48 6.45 15.24
CA HIS A 148 6.05 6.82 16.54
C HIS A 148 7.59 6.81 16.57
N LYS A 149 8.25 6.26 15.56
CA LYS A 149 9.70 6.28 15.40
C LYS A 149 10.22 7.57 14.78
N TYR A 150 9.33 8.35 14.19
CA TYR A 150 9.69 9.61 13.56
C TYR A 150 9.94 10.71 14.59
N THR A 151 11.06 11.41 14.46
CA THR A 151 11.42 12.58 15.30
C THR A 151 11.95 13.74 14.48
N GLY A 152 11.90 13.62 13.17
CA GLY A 152 12.43 14.65 12.29
C GLY A 152 11.60 15.92 12.36
N ASP A 153 12.23 17.01 12.00
CA ASP A 153 11.58 18.25 11.68
C ASP A 153 11.00 18.14 10.26
N LEU A 154 9.71 18.46 10.10
CA LEU A 154 9.05 18.55 8.79
C LEU A 154 9.38 19.88 8.09
N SER A 155 10.32 20.67 8.60
CA SER A 155 10.77 21.88 7.92
C SER A 155 11.23 21.55 6.50
N PRO A 156 10.68 22.23 5.49
CA PRO A 156 11.02 21.97 4.12
C PRO A 156 12.52 22.15 3.89
N LEU A 157 13.13 21.17 3.22
CA LEU A 157 14.53 21.25 2.79
C LEU A 157 15.57 21.38 3.92
N SER A 158 15.23 20.99 5.16
CA SER A 158 16.27 20.83 6.16
C SER A 158 17.25 19.76 5.68
N VAL A 159 18.50 20.16 5.41
CA VAL A 159 19.56 19.20 5.13
C VAL A 159 19.78 18.41 6.41
N PRO A 160 19.61 17.09 6.42
CA PRO A 160 19.92 16.30 7.60
C PRO A 160 21.38 16.55 7.99
N PRO A 161 21.71 16.71 9.28
CA PRO A 161 23.09 16.78 9.68
C PRO A 161 23.81 15.55 9.13
N ALA A 162 24.98 15.76 8.52
CA ALA A 162 25.80 14.70 7.95
C ALA A 162 25.85 13.55 8.97
N SER A 163 25.37 12.39 8.59
CA SER A 163 25.25 11.24 9.48
C SER A 163 26.62 10.90 10.03
N GLY A 164 26.85 11.25 11.29
CA GLY A 164 28.01 10.77 12.02
C GLY A 164 28.04 9.25 11.91
N ALA A 165 29.24 8.70 11.75
CA ALA A 165 29.53 7.29 11.57
C ALA A 165 28.58 6.40 12.40
N ALA A 166 28.04 5.38 11.77
CA ALA A 166 27.11 4.43 12.38
C ALA A 166 27.70 3.92 13.70
N ARG A 167 27.07 4.32 14.79
CA ARG A 167 27.44 3.85 16.14
C ARG A 167 27.21 2.35 16.18
N PRO A 168 28.15 1.55 16.66
CA PRO A 168 27.97 0.11 16.75
C PRO A 168 26.68 -0.23 17.54
N PRO A 169 25.97 -1.29 17.18
CA PRO A 169 24.71 -1.66 17.82
C PRO A 169 24.93 -1.86 19.32
N GLY A 170 24.19 -1.11 20.13
CA GLY A 170 24.25 -1.23 21.58
C GLY A 170 23.73 -2.60 22.08
N LEU A 171 24.08 -2.95 23.32
CA LEU A 171 23.65 -4.21 23.95
C LEU A 171 22.13 -4.47 23.81
N ALA A 172 21.32 -3.42 23.92
CA ALA A 172 19.88 -3.47 23.75
C ALA A 172 19.44 -3.90 22.32
N GLU A 173 20.19 -3.50 21.29
CA GLU A 173 19.88 -3.86 19.90
C GLU A 173 20.26 -5.31 19.59
N THR A 174 21.35 -5.78 20.19
CA THR A 174 21.78 -7.18 20.11
C THR A 174 20.79 -8.11 20.79
N VAL A 175 20.28 -7.74 21.98
CA VAL A 175 19.22 -8.46 22.70
C VAL A 175 17.92 -8.47 21.89
N ARG A 176 17.52 -7.34 21.30
CA ARG A 176 16.34 -7.24 20.43
C ARG A 176 16.43 -8.14 19.19
N ARG A 177 17.62 -8.22 18.55
CA ARG A 177 17.82 -9.10 17.39
C ARG A 177 17.64 -10.57 17.75
N ARG A 178 18.13 -10.98 18.93
CA ARG A 178 17.96 -12.34 19.45
C ARG A 178 16.51 -12.64 19.85
N VAL A 179 15.83 -11.70 20.52
CA VAL A 179 14.41 -11.82 20.88
C VAL A 179 13.53 -11.88 19.63
N ARG A 180 13.81 -11.07 18.60
CA ARG A 180 13.08 -11.14 17.31
C ARG A 180 13.25 -12.48 16.59
N ALA A 181 14.45 -13.06 16.64
CA ALA A 181 14.73 -14.37 16.02
C ALA A 181 13.95 -15.51 16.68
N VAL A 182 13.79 -15.46 18.02
CA VAL A 182 13.06 -16.47 18.80
C VAL A 182 11.54 -16.25 18.75
N ALA A 183 11.10 -14.97 18.65
CA ALA A 183 9.68 -14.63 18.62
C ALA A 183 9.03 -14.78 17.21
N ARG A 184 9.81 -14.98 16.16
CA ARG A 184 9.31 -15.09 14.78
C ARG A 184 8.29 -16.22 14.57
N PRO A 185 8.51 -17.46 15.03
CA PRO A 185 7.51 -18.54 14.91
C PRO A 185 6.29 -18.33 15.82
N ALA A 186 6.45 -17.72 16.99
CA ALA A 186 5.33 -17.41 17.88
C ALA A 186 4.42 -16.29 17.34
N ARG A 187 4.98 -15.37 16.56
CA ARG A 187 4.20 -14.30 15.89
C ARG A 187 3.25 -14.85 14.84
N VAL A 188 3.68 -15.83 14.06
CA VAL A 188 2.82 -16.44 13.02
C VAL A 188 1.61 -17.13 13.65
N ALA A 189 1.80 -17.80 14.78
CA ALA A 189 0.71 -18.45 15.51
C ALA A 189 -0.25 -17.45 16.21
N LEU A 190 0.27 -16.32 16.69
CA LEU A 190 -0.52 -15.26 17.35
C LEU A 190 -1.34 -14.42 16.37
N THR A 191 -0.95 -14.36 15.10
CA THR A 191 -1.64 -13.57 14.07
C THR A 191 -2.95 -14.21 13.57
N ALA A 192 -3.27 -15.42 13.98
CA ALA A 192 -4.51 -16.10 13.62
C ALA A 192 -5.77 -15.61 14.40
N HIS A 193 -5.61 -14.75 15.41
CA HIS A 193 -6.74 -14.27 16.23
C HIS A 193 -6.75 -12.74 16.36
N PRO A 194 -7.81 -12.04 15.89
CA PRO A 194 -7.90 -10.57 15.89
C PRO A 194 -7.70 -9.92 17.27
N ARG A 195 -8.28 -10.51 18.33
CA ARG A 195 -8.11 -10.02 19.70
C ARG A 195 -6.67 -10.13 20.22
N LEU A 196 -5.96 -11.16 19.81
CA LEU A 196 -4.55 -11.35 20.16
C LEU A 196 -3.63 -10.42 19.36
N GLN A 197 -4.03 -10.04 18.15
CA GLN A 197 -3.32 -9.04 17.36
C GLN A 197 -3.41 -7.66 18.00
N GLN A 198 -4.58 -7.23 18.46
CA GLN A 198 -4.73 -5.97 19.16
C GLN A 198 -3.90 -5.93 20.47
N ALA A 199 -3.93 -7.02 21.24
CA ALA A 199 -3.14 -7.13 22.45
C ALA A 199 -1.63 -7.17 22.15
N ALA A 200 -1.21 -7.88 21.10
CA ALA A 200 0.18 -7.92 20.65
C ALA A 200 0.64 -6.57 20.11
N ARG A 201 -0.23 -5.84 19.38
CA ARG A 201 0.02 -4.47 18.90
C ARG A 201 0.18 -3.49 20.06
N ALA A 202 -0.73 -3.53 21.05
CA ALA A 202 -0.64 -2.70 22.25
C ALA A 202 0.62 -3.03 23.08
N GLY A 203 0.94 -4.32 23.23
CA GLY A 203 2.16 -4.77 23.92
C GLY A 203 3.44 -4.34 23.18
N TYR A 204 3.45 -4.43 21.86
CA TYR A 204 4.57 -3.96 21.04
C TYR A 204 4.80 -2.46 21.19
N LEU A 205 3.74 -1.65 21.07
CA LEU A 205 3.82 -0.20 21.24
C LEU A 205 4.29 0.20 22.64
N ARG A 206 3.82 -0.52 23.68
CA ARG A 206 4.23 -0.28 25.07
C ARG A 206 5.69 -0.65 25.30
N ALA A 207 6.14 -1.83 24.80
CA ALA A 207 7.53 -2.27 24.89
C ALA A 207 8.47 -1.31 24.14
N ASP A 208 8.06 -0.84 22.98
CA ASP A 208 8.83 0.08 22.14
C ASP A 208 8.98 1.47 22.79
N ARG A 209 7.94 1.97 23.47
CA ARG A 209 8.02 3.20 24.30
C ARG A 209 8.98 3.04 25.49
N LEU A 210 8.97 1.88 26.16
CA LEU A 210 9.80 1.61 27.33
C LEU A 210 11.28 1.38 26.99
N THR A 211 11.56 0.84 25.80
CA THR A 211 12.93 0.49 25.39
C THR A 211 13.64 1.60 24.62
N GLY A 212 13.03 2.80 24.52
CA GLY A 212 13.64 3.95 23.84
C GLY A 212 14.03 3.61 22.39
N THR A 213 13.06 3.28 21.56
CA THR A 213 13.31 2.96 20.16
C THR A 213 14.05 4.08 19.47
N ARG A 214 15.02 3.70 18.65
CA ARG A 214 15.75 4.63 17.81
C ARG A 214 14.75 5.33 16.88
N ARG A 215 14.60 6.63 17.08
CA ARG A 215 13.80 7.50 16.21
C ARG A 215 14.65 7.96 15.05
N PHE A 216 14.07 8.11 13.88
CA PHE A 216 14.77 8.48 12.66
C PHE A 216 14.43 9.91 12.27
N PRO A 217 15.41 10.81 12.17
CA PRO A 217 15.17 12.19 11.72
C PRO A 217 14.83 12.26 10.24
N GLY A 218 15.38 11.36 9.43
CA GLY A 218 15.01 11.18 8.03
C GLY A 218 14.16 9.91 7.90
N HIS A 219 12.98 10.01 7.32
CA HIS A 219 12.04 8.91 7.36
C HIS A 219 12.19 7.92 6.22
N ASP A 220 13.09 6.93 6.38
CA ASP A 220 13.25 5.81 5.45
C ASP A 220 12.54 4.55 5.95
N TRP A 221 11.45 4.74 6.70
CA TRP A 221 10.76 3.69 7.43
C TRP A 221 9.26 3.69 7.12
N GLY A 222 8.62 2.53 7.31
CA GLY A 222 7.19 2.39 7.12
C GLY A 222 6.76 2.65 5.68
N THR A 223 5.53 3.07 5.50
CA THR A 223 4.97 3.46 4.20
C THR A 223 5.72 4.64 3.58
N ALA A 224 6.19 5.60 4.38
CA ALA A 224 7.05 6.69 3.89
C ALA A 224 8.33 6.19 3.25
N GLY A 225 8.95 5.14 3.81
CA GLY A 225 10.13 4.50 3.22
C GLY A 225 9.81 3.82 1.87
N ILE A 226 8.61 3.26 1.72
CA ILE A 226 8.15 2.71 0.43
C ILE A 226 8.00 3.82 -0.58
N VAL A 227 7.28 4.90 -0.23
CA VAL A 227 7.04 6.04 -1.14
C VAL A 227 8.35 6.62 -1.66
N LYS A 228 9.36 6.80 -0.82
CA LYS A 228 10.67 7.27 -1.26
C LYS A 228 11.34 6.32 -2.26
N ARG A 229 11.24 5.00 -2.06
CA ARG A 229 11.76 4.01 -3.02
C ARG A 229 10.99 3.99 -4.34
N LEU A 230 9.69 4.33 -4.33
CA LEU A 230 8.90 4.45 -5.55
C LEU A 230 9.41 5.57 -6.45
N VAL A 231 9.97 6.65 -5.88
CA VAL A 231 10.63 7.71 -6.65
C VAL A 231 11.83 7.14 -7.41
N ASP A 232 12.68 6.35 -6.75
CA ASP A 232 13.83 5.70 -7.39
C ASP A 232 13.39 4.72 -8.48
N LEU A 233 12.34 3.93 -8.21
CA LEU A 233 11.78 2.98 -9.16
C LEU A 233 11.14 3.69 -10.37
N THR A 234 10.51 4.84 -10.17
CA THR A 234 9.96 5.66 -11.26
C THR A 234 11.10 6.17 -12.17
N ALA A 235 12.24 6.53 -11.59
CA ALA A 235 13.41 6.97 -12.35
C ALA A 235 14.16 5.80 -13.05
N ALA A 236 13.88 4.55 -12.68
CA ALA A 236 14.68 3.39 -13.12
C ALA A 236 14.77 3.27 -14.65
N SER A 237 13.69 3.55 -15.39
CA SER A 237 13.67 3.52 -16.85
C SER A 237 14.61 4.56 -17.49
N SER A 238 14.80 5.71 -16.83
CA SER A 238 15.74 6.75 -17.27
C SER A 238 17.18 6.40 -16.92
N ILE A 239 17.38 5.75 -15.79
CA ILE A 239 18.72 5.38 -15.29
C ILE A 239 19.30 4.19 -16.06
N THR A 240 18.46 3.23 -16.46
CA THR A 240 18.85 1.95 -17.11
C THR A 240 18.75 1.98 -18.63
N GLY A 241 18.13 3.02 -19.20
CA GLY A 241 17.99 3.19 -20.64
C GLY A 241 19.31 3.53 -21.35
N PRO A 242 19.29 3.64 -22.70
CA PRO A 242 20.49 3.89 -23.52
C PRO A 242 21.30 5.15 -23.11
N ARG A 243 20.67 6.08 -22.40
CA ARG A 243 21.30 7.32 -21.90
C ARG A 243 21.83 7.19 -20.47
N GLY A 244 21.37 6.20 -19.70
CA GLY A 244 21.64 6.10 -18.25
C GLY A 244 22.94 5.40 -17.87
N GLY A 245 23.56 4.68 -18.77
CA GLY A 245 24.94 4.19 -18.65
C GLY A 245 25.27 3.28 -17.45
N HIS A 246 24.32 2.79 -16.67
CA HIS A 246 24.56 1.82 -15.62
C HIS A 246 24.46 0.39 -16.17
N PRO A 247 25.58 -0.22 -16.61
CA PRO A 247 25.57 -1.61 -17.03
C PRO A 247 25.33 -2.48 -15.79
N GLY A 248 24.28 -3.25 -15.79
CA GLY A 248 23.99 -4.25 -14.75
C GLY A 248 22.66 -4.12 -14.05
N ASN A 249 21.93 -3.02 -14.18
CA ASN A 249 20.58 -2.90 -13.69
C ASN A 249 19.58 -3.32 -14.78
N ALA A 250 19.03 -4.52 -14.67
CA ALA A 250 17.89 -4.90 -15.50
C ALA A 250 16.72 -3.94 -15.22
N LEU A 251 16.04 -3.50 -16.30
CA LEU A 251 14.78 -2.79 -16.13
C LEU A 251 13.80 -3.67 -15.33
N PRO A 252 13.02 -3.11 -14.42
CA PRO A 252 11.92 -3.84 -13.80
C PRO A 252 11.05 -4.48 -14.89
N VAL A 253 10.60 -5.71 -14.67
CA VAL A 253 9.74 -6.45 -15.63
C VAL A 253 8.48 -5.63 -15.99
N HIS A 254 8.04 -4.79 -15.06
CA HIS A 254 6.92 -3.88 -15.24
C HIS A 254 7.28 -2.51 -14.67
N PRO A 255 7.87 -1.62 -15.46
CA PRO A 255 8.31 -0.31 -14.99
C PRO A 255 7.15 0.56 -14.54
N ILE A 256 7.41 1.39 -13.55
CA ILE A 256 6.52 2.47 -13.14
C ILE A 256 6.67 3.59 -14.15
N THR A 257 5.55 4.06 -14.71
CA THR A 257 5.56 5.19 -15.64
C THR A 257 5.37 6.53 -14.96
N ARG A 258 4.62 6.52 -13.86
CA ARG A 258 4.29 7.72 -13.10
C ARG A 258 3.98 7.35 -11.66
N THR A 259 4.46 8.16 -10.73
CA THR A 259 4.07 8.12 -9.32
C THR A 259 3.59 9.50 -8.92
N VAL A 260 2.38 9.57 -8.34
CA VAL A 260 1.80 10.81 -7.81
C VAL A 260 1.67 10.65 -6.31
N VAL A 261 2.19 11.60 -5.57
CA VAL A 261 2.14 11.61 -4.10
C VAL A 261 1.31 12.80 -3.65
N THR A 262 0.25 12.54 -2.93
CA THR A 262 -0.60 13.53 -2.26
C THR A 262 -0.41 13.43 -0.75
N PRO A 263 -1.01 14.30 0.07
CA PRO A 263 -0.89 14.20 1.52
C PRO A 263 -1.36 12.87 2.12
N SER A 264 -2.35 12.23 1.52
CA SER A 264 -2.92 10.98 2.03
C SER A 264 -2.66 9.77 1.14
N GLN A 265 -2.46 9.97 -0.19
CA GLN A 265 -2.41 8.88 -1.15
C GLN A 265 -1.17 8.86 -2.01
N VAL A 266 -0.84 7.68 -2.51
CA VAL A 266 0.18 7.49 -3.54
C VAL A 266 -0.41 6.68 -4.69
N PHE A 267 -0.46 7.28 -5.87
CA PHE A 267 -0.91 6.63 -7.10
C PHE A 267 0.30 6.16 -7.90
N ILE A 268 0.34 4.89 -8.24
CA ILE A 268 1.48 4.26 -8.93
C ILE A 268 0.97 3.64 -10.21
N HIS A 269 1.37 4.21 -11.36
CA HIS A 269 0.90 3.77 -12.67
C HIS A 269 1.89 2.82 -13.31
N LYS A 270 1.41 1.63 -13.70
CA LYS A 270 2.18 0.58 -14.35
C LYS A 270 2.28 0.83 -15.85
N ALA A 271 3.42 0.56 -16.43
CA ALA A 271 3.61 0.68 -17.88
C ALA A 271 2.68 -0.26 -18.65
N ARG A 272 2.18 0.21 -19.79
CA ARG A 272 1.55 -0.64 -20.80
C ARG A 272 2.63 -1.46 -21.52
N VAL A 273 2.30 -2.68 -21.93
CA VAL A 273 3.19 -3.43 -22.80
C VAL A 273 3.10 -2.83 -24.21
N PRO A 274 4.25 -2.48 -24.86
CA PRO A 274 4.22 -2.00 -26.23
C PRO A 274 3.56 -3.03 -27.14
N GLY A 275 2.55 -2.62 -27.93
CA GLY A 275 1.85 -3.47 -28.88
C GLY A 275 0.49 -4.03 -28.42
N GLN A 276 0.08 -3.87 -27.18
CA GLN A 276 -1.30 -4.09 -26.74
C GLN A 276 -2.08 -2.79 -26.85
N GLY A 277 -2.45 -2.44 -28.10
CA GLY A 277 -3.37 -1.33 -28.35
C GLY A 277 -4.75 -1.68 -27.79
N SER A 278 -5.42 -0.68 -27.22
CA SER A 278 -6.82 -0.75 -26.85
C SER A 278 -7.63 -1.30 -28.03
N ARG A 279 -8.11 -2.52 -27.93
CA ARG A 279 -9.27 -2.91 -28.73
C ARG A 279 -10.45 -2.23 -28.07
N THR A 280 -10.83 -1.10 -28.65
CA THR A 280 -12.10 -0.39 -28.39
C THR A 280 -13.27 -1.29 -28.69
#